data_63f50006997f3e4d87fe98d8646bd35d
#
_entry.id   63f50006997f3e4d87fe98d8646bd35d
#
_cell.length_a   1.000
_cell.length_b   1.000
_cell.length_c   1.000
_cell.angle_alpha   90.00
_cell.angle_beta   90.00
_cell.angle_gamma   90.00
#
_symmetry.space_group_name_H-M   'P 1'
#
loop_
_entity.id
_entity.type
_entity.pdbx_description
1 polymer ?
#
loop_
_entity_poly.entity_id
_entity_poly.type
_entity_poly.pdbx_seq_one_letter_code
_entity_poly.pdbx_strand_id
1 'polypeptide(L)'
;EVPIGCIIELGGEVIAAAHNRVEGAHDPTAHAEILAITQAAAKIGDWRLDGATLYVTKEPCPMCSGATLMSRLKRVCYAVPDPKMGCLGGATNLNDLARVNHHLELTAGGVLEHECLDLLQAFFRAKRLASEL
;
A
#
# COMPACT_ATOMS: atom_id res chain seq x y z
N GLU A 1 -11.93 -7.01 -8.71
CA GLU A 1 -10.51 -6.74 -8.44
C GLU A 1 -10.12 -7.22 -7.05
N VAL A 2 -8.85 -7.51 -6.85
CA VAL A 2 -8.33 -7.93 -5.55
C VAL A 2 -8.62 -6.83 -4.51
N PRO A 3 -9.18 -7.14 -3.32
CA PRO A 3 -9.59 -6.12 -2.35
C PRO A 3 -8.40 -5.55 -1.57
N ILE A 4 -7.63 -4.69 -2.20
CA ILE A 4 -6.56 -3.94 -1.57
C ILE A 4 -7.07 -2.54 -1.26
N GLY A 5 -7.03 -2.17 0.02
CA GLY A 5 -7.40 -0.83 0.47
C GLY A 5 -6.23 -0.13 1.12
N CYS A 6 -6.21 1.20 1.02
CA CYS A 6 -5.13 2.03 1.53
C CYS A 6 -5.69 3.35 2.05
N ILE A 7 -5.21 3.77 3.22
CA ILE A 7 -5.47 5.12 3.74
C ILE A 7 -4.15 5.79 4.09
N ILE A 8 -4.17 7.12 4.03
CA ILE A 8 -3.04 7.94 4.52
C ILE A 8 -3.56 8.89 5.60
N GLU A 9 -2.85 8.93 6.72
CA GLU A 9 -3.18 9.74 7.89
C GLU A 9 -2.08 10.77 8.11
N LEU A 10 -2.48 11.98 8.47
CA LEU A 10 -1.57 13.08 8.85
C LEU A 10 -2.20 13.86 9.98
N GLY A 11 -1.46 13.98 11.10
CA GLY A 11 -1.92 14.75 12.24
C GLY A 11 -3.22 14.25 12.86
N GLY A 12 -3.50 12.96 12.81
CA GLY A 12 -4.72 12.35 13.33
C GLY A 12 -5.89 12.38 12.37
N GLU A 13 -5.71 12.90 11.15
CA GLU A 13 -6.76 12.99 10.13
C GLU A 13 -6.48 12.08 8.96
N VAL A 14 -7.49 11.35 8.47
CA VAL A 14 -7.38 10.58 7.23
C VAL A 14 -7.48 11.55 6.05
N ILE A 15 -6.38 11.73 5.33
CA ILE A 15 -6.30 12.67 4.21
C ILE A 15 -6.47 12.00 2.85
N ALA A 16 -6.42 10.68 2.79
CA ALA A 16 -6.67 9.92 1.56
C ALA A 16 -7.18 8.54 1.89
N ALA A 17 -8.05 8.02 1.02
CA ALA A 17 -8.54 6.64 1.09
C ALA A 17 -8.77 6.15 -0.34
N ALA A 18 -8.25 4.97 -0.67
CA ALA A 18 -8.35 4.42 -2.02
C ALA A 18 -8.34 2.89 -1.98
N HIS A 19 -8.80 2.29 -3.06
CA HIS A 19 -8.66 0.86 -3.34
C HIS A 19 -8.06 0.68 -4.73
N ASN A 20 -7.47 -0.48 -4.99
CA ASN A 20 -6.86 -0.75 -6.29
C ASN A 20 -7.93 -0.73 -7.40
N ARG A 21 -7.56 -0.21 -8.56
CA ARG A 21 -8.43 -0.05 -9.72
C ARG A 21 -7.75 -0.40 -11.05
N VAL A 22 -6.84 -1.37 -11.00
CA VAL A 22 -6.05 -1.77 -12.18
C VAL A 22 -6.97 -2.16 -13.36
N GLU A 23 -7.95 -3.02 -13.10
CA GLU A 23 -8.88 -3.48 -14.14
C GLU A 23 -9.89 -2.40 -14.51
N GLY A 24 -10.52 -1.76 -13.52
CA GLY A 24 -11.54 -0.76 -13.76
C GLY A 24 -11.04 0.48 -14.47
N ALA A 25 -9.80 0.91 -14.20
CA ALA A 25 -9.17 2.08 -14.82
C ALA A 25 -8.33 1.72 -16.05
N HIS A 26 -8.16 0.44 -16.38
CA HIS A 26 -7.23 -0.03 -17.43
C HIS A 26 -5.83 0.55 -17.23
N ASP A 27 -5.37 0.62 -15.97
CA ASP A 27 -4.12 1.24 -15.57
C ASP A 27 -3.33 0.27 -14.70
N PRO A 28 -2.20 -0.28 -15.20
CA PRO A 28 -1.40 -1.26 -14.43
C PRO A 28 -0.77 -0.66 -13.18
N THR A 29 -0.70 0.67 -13.07
CA THR A 29 -0.15 1.35 -11.89
C THR A 29 -1.22 1.78 -10.88
N ALA A 30 -2.50 1.53 -11.15
CA ALA A 30 -3.61 1.96 -10.28
C ALA A 30 -3.75 1.07 -9.03
N HIS A 31 -2.65 0.87 -8.32
CA HIS A 31 -2.64 0.25 -7.01
C HIS A 31 -3.21 1.21 -5.97
N ALA A 32 -3.81 0.67 -4.92
CA ALA A 32 -4.41 1.47 -3.85
C ALA A 32 -3.43 2.50 -3.28
N GLU A 33 -2.18 2.10 -3.09
CA GLU A 33 -1.14 2.97 -2.52
C GLU A 33 -0.84 4.16 -3.43
N ILE A 34 -0.71 3.91 -4.74
CA ILE A 34 -0.45 4.99 -5.72
C ILE A 34 -1.61 5.97 -5.74
N LEU A 35 -2.85 5.46 -5.76
CA LEU A 35 -4.03 6.31 -5.76
C LEU A 35 -4.14 7.14 -4.48
N ALA A 36 -3.87 6.54 -3.33
CA ALA A 36 -3.90 7.23 -2.04
C ALA A 36 -2.82 8.32 -1.96
N ILE A 37 -1.60 8.03 -2.41
CA ILE A 37 -0.50 9.01 -2.45
C ILE A 37 -0.88 10.21 -3.32
N THR A 38 -1.45 9.95 -4.49
CA THR A 38 -1.90 11.00 -5.41
C THR A 38 -3.00 11.87 -4.77
N GLN A 39 -3.98 11.25 -4.12
CA GLN A 39 -5.04 11.99 -3.42
C GLN A 39 -4.49 12.84 -2.27
N ALA A 40 -3.61 12.28 -1.46
CA ALA A 40 -3.04 12.99 -0.33
C ALA A 40 -2.22 14.20 -0.79
N ALA A 41 -1.38 14.03 -1.81
CA ALA A 41 -0.58 15.11 -2.37
C ALA A 41 -1.46 16.24 -2.91
N ALA A 42 -2.54 15.90 -3.61
CA ALA A 42 -3.49 16.89 -4.12
C ALA A 42 -4.18 17.64 -2.98
N LYS A 43 -4.56 16.93 -1.93
CA LYS A 43 -5.27 17.52 -0.78
C LYS A 43 -4.39 18.52 -0.02
N ILE A 44 -3.12 18.17 0.24
CA ILE A 44 -2.23 19.07 0.99
C ILE A 44 -1.52 20.10 0.10
N GLY A 45 -1.59 19.92 -1.21
CA GLY A 45 -0.95 20.84 -2.17
C GLY A 45 0.57 20.74 -2.22
N ASP A 46 1.12 19.57 -1.89
CA ASP A 46 2.57 19.31 -1.93
C ASP A 46 2.78 17.83 -2.29
N TRP A 47 3.80 17.53 -3.08
CA TRP A 47 4.15 16.15 -3.38
C TRP A 47 4.81 15.43 -2.20
N ARG A 48 5.38 16.18 -1.25
CA ARG A 48 6.01 15.63 -0.05
C ARG A 48 4.95 15.39 1.02
N LEU A 49 4.85 14.15 1.47
CA LEU A 49 3.89 13.76 2.50
C LEU A 49 4.58 13.66 3.87
N ASP A 50 5.34 14.71 4.23
CA ASP A 50 6.11 14.75 5.47
C ASP A 50 5.21 14.52 6.69
N GLY A 51 5.62 13.59 7.55
CA GLY A 51 4.89 13.27 8.78
C GLY A 51 3.71 12.32 8.61
N ALA A 52 3.34 11.97 7.37
CA ALA A 52 2.18 11.13 7.11
C ALA A 52 2.50 9.63 7.27
N THR A 53 1.48 8.85 7.60
CA THR A 53 1.53 7.39 7.70
C THR A 53 0.57 6.78 6.69
N LEU A 54 1.06 5.77 5.96
CA LEU A 54 0.25 4.99 5.03
C LEU A 54 -0.09 3.65 5.67
N TYR A 55 -1.36 3.27 5.61
CA TYR A 55 -1.86 1.97 6.06
C TYR A 55 -2.46 1.24 4.87
N VAL A 56 -2.05 0.00 4.64
CA VAL A 56 -2.48 -0.79 3.49
C VAL A 56 -2.73 -2.24 3.90
N THR A 57 -3.69 -2.89 3.24
CA THR A 57 -4.11 -4.25 3.59
C THR A 57 -3.04 -5.30 3.31
N LYS A 58 -2.20 -5.07 2.30
CA LYS A 58 -1.14 -6.00 1.91
C LYS A 58 0.18 -5.24 1.74
N GLU A 59 1.29 -5.90 2.07
CA GLU A 59 2.62 -5.32 1.92
C GLU A 59 2.84 -4.76 0.52
N PRO A 60 3.35 -3.51 0.38
CA PRO A 60 3.53 -2.89 -0.92
C PRO A 60 4.51 -3.63 -1.83
N CYS A 61 4.17 -3.69 -3.11
CA CYS A 61 5.02 -4.22 -4.18
C CYS A 61 6.21 -3.28 -4.47
N PRO A 62 7.14 -3.65 -5.39
CA PRO A 62 8.29 -2.79 -5.69
C PRO A 62 7.90 -1.36 -6.11
N MET A 63 6.90 -1.22 -6.97
CA MET A 63 6.43 0.09 -7.44
C MET A 63 5.90 0.94 -6.29
N CYS A 64 5.02 0.37 -5.46
CA CYS A 64 4.39 1.10 -4.36
C CYS A 64 5.38 1.39 -3.22
N SER A 65 6.25 0.44 -2.90
CA SER A 65 7.30 0.68 -1.91
C SER A 65 8.23 1.82 -2.34
N GLY A 66 8.62 1.85 -3.62
CA GLY A 66 9.38 2.97 -4.17
C GLY A 66 8.63 4.30 -4.05
N ALA A 67 7.33 4.28 -4.34
CA ALA A 67 6.48 5.48 -4.24
C ALA A 67 6.40 6.01 -2.80
N THR A 68 6.40 5.13 -1.78
CA THR A 68 6.41 5.57 -0.37
C THR A 68 7.68 6.34 -0.02
N LEU A 69 8.82 5.91 -0.56
CA LEU A 69 10.10 6.61 -0.37
C LEU A 69 10.11 7.94 -1.14
N MET A 70 9.68 7.91 -2.39
CA MET A 70 9.68 9.11 -3.24
C MET A 70 8.76 10.20 -2.72
N SER A 71 7.62 9.83 -2.15
CA SER A 71 6.65 10.79 -1.59
C SER A 71 6.99 11.25 -0.18
N ARG A 72 8.09 10.80 0.40
CA ARG A 72 8.58 11.21 1.73
C ARG A 72 7.63 10.84 2.88
N LEU A 73 6.92 9.72 2.76
CA LEU A 73 6.11 9.22 3.88
C LEU A 73 6.99 8.93 5.09
N LYS A 74 6.43 9.15 6.28
CA LYS A 74 7.14 8.87 7.53
C LYS A 74 7.10 7.41 7.91
N ARG A 75 5.92 6.77 7.78
CA ARG A 75 5.69 5.38 8.17
C ARG A 75 4.81 4.66 7.17
N VAL A 76 5.01 3.35 7.08
CA VAL A 76 4.12 2.45 6.35
C VAL A 76 3.76 1.28 7.26
N CYS A 77 2.46 1.04 7.42
CA CYS A 77 1.93 -0.10 8.16
C CYS A 77 1.11 -0.96 7.22
N TYR A 78 1.38 -2.25 7.17
CA TYR A 78 0.61 -3.17 6.33
C TYR A 78 0.08 -4.34 7.16
N ALA A 79 -1.00 -4.95 6.68
CA ALA A 79 -1.61 -6.08 7.40
C ALA A 79 -0.94 -7.39 7.02
N VAL A 80 -1.01 -7.78 5.75
CA VAL A 80 -0.55 -9.08 5.27
C VAL A 80 0.82 -8.96 4.62
N PRO A 81 1.86 -9.65 5.16
CA PRO A 81 3.16 -9.72 4.47
C PRO A 81 3.05 -10.44 3.13
N ASP A 82 3.90 -10.08 2.20
CA ASP A 82 3.99 -10.74 0.89
C ASP A 82 5.44 -11.22 0.67
N PRO A 83 5.71 -12.51 0.91
CA PRO A 83 7.07 -13.05 0.75
C PRO A 83 7.53 -13.14 -0.71
N LYS A 84 6.62 -12.97 -1.67
CA LYS A 84 6.93 -13.07 -3.09
C LYS A 84 7.22 -11.71 -3.73
N MET A 85 6.37 -10.72 -3.46
CA MET A 85 6.42 -9.40 -4.11
C MET A 85 6.55 -8.24 -3.14
N GLY A 86 6.46 -8.48 -1.85
CA GLY A 86 6.57 -7.42 -0.85
C GLY A 86 7.97 -6.84 -0.75
N CYS A 87 8.09 -5.52 -0.72
CA CYS A 87 9.36 -4.83 -0.75
C CYS A 87 9.62 -3.96 0.48
N LEU A 88 8.98 -4.27 1.61
CA LEU A 88 9.26 -3.66 2.90
C LEU A 88 9.57 -4.73 3.97
N GLY A 89 10.25 -5.79 3.56
CA GLY A 89 10.72 -6.87 4.42
C GLY A 89 10.30 -8.27 3.98
N GLY A 90 9.31 -8.40 3.10
CA GLY A 90 8.82 -9.68 2.61
C GLY A 90 9.82 -10.37 1.69
N ALA A 91 9.85 -9.99 0.42
CA ALA A 91 10.82 -10.52 -0.54
C ALA A 91 12.15 -9.77 -0.45
N THR A 92 12.10 -8.46 -0.27
CA THR A 92 13.25 -7.58 -0.07
C THR A 92 12.79 -6.36 0.72
N ASN A 93 13.71 -5.43 1.00
CA ASN A 93 13.36 -4.21 1.72
C ASN A 93 14.00 -2.99 1.05
N LEU A 94 13.20 -2.24 0.30
CA LEU A 94 13.67 -1.01 -0.35
C LEU A 94 14.08 0.06 0.64
N ASN A 95 13.58 0.00 1.89
CA ASN A 95 13.96 0.95 2.93
C ASN A 95 15.42 0.76 3.39
N ASP A 96 16.05 -0.34 3.01
CA ASP A 96 17.46 -0.61 3.31
C ASP A 96 18.43 -0.05 2.27
N LEU A 97 17.92 0.58 1.19
CA LEU A 97 18.79 1.21 0.19
C LEU A 97 19.61 2.35 0.83
N ALA A 98 20.93 2.23 0.78
CA ALA A 98 21.83 3.09 1.55
C ALA A 98 21.86 4.56 1.10
N ARG A 99 21.62 4.82 -0.20
CA ARG A 99 21.82 6.14 -0.80
C ARG A 99 20.56 6.81 -1.32
N VAL A 100 19.38 6.37 -0.84
CA VAL A 100 18.13 7.07 -1.17
C VAL A 100 18.05 8.39 -0.40
N ASN A 101 17.31 9.35 -0.96
CA ASN A 101 17.14 10.68 -0.36
C ASN A 101 16.26 10.66 0.89
N HIS A 102 15.54 9.58 1.13
CA HIS A 102 14.59 9.46 2.23
C HIS A 102 14.45 8.01 2.65
N HIS A 103 14.30 7.79 3.96
CA HIS A 103 13.95 6.49 4.53
C HIS A 103 12.68 6.63 5.35
N LEU A 104 11.87 5.57 5.36
CA LEU A 104 10.75 5.46 6.28
C LEU A 104 11.30 5.30 7.70
N GLU A 105 10.75 6.02 8.67
CA GLU A 105 11.15 5.89 10.08
C GLU A 105 10.66 4.58 10.69
N LEU A 106 9.53 4.05 10.18
CA LEU A 106 8.94 2.81 10.65
C LEU A 106 8.24 2.09 9.52
N THR A 107 8.50 0.78 9.43
CA THR A 107 7.67 -0.16 8.67
C THR A 107 7.16 -1.21 9.65
N ALA A 108 5.87 -1.49 9.63
CA ALA A 108 5.25 -2.46 10.51
C ALA A 108 4.30 -3.35 9.76
N GLY A 109 4.45 -4.66 9.90
CA GLY A 109 3.55 -5.65 9.33
C GLY A 109 2.68 -6.29 10.40
N GLY A 110 1.63 -6.99 9.98
CA GLY A 110 0.77 -7.76 10.86
C GLY A 110 -0.38 -6.98 11.49
N VAL A 111 -0.56 -5.71 11.14
CA VAL A 111 -1.66 -4.89 11.64
C VAL A 111 -2.96 -5.36 10.99
N LEU A 112 -3.88 -5.94 11.80
CA LEU A 112 -5.13 -6.56 11.32
C LEU A 112 -4.87 -7.66 10.29
N GLU A 113 -3.75 -8.38 10.41
CA GLU A 113 -3.34 -9.39 9.43
C GLU A 113 -4.40 -10.46 9.21
N HIS A 114 -4.99 -10.97 10.28
CA HIS A 114 -5.98 -12.05 10.19
C HIS A 114 -7.21 -11.63 9.38
N GLU A 115 -7.77 -10.46 9.68
CA GLU A 115 -8.96 -9.93 9.01
C GLU A 115 -8.69 -9.65 7.53
N CYS A 116 -7.54 -9.06 7.21
CA CYS A 116 -7.18 -8.77 5.83
C CYS A 116 -6.86 -10.03 5.04
N LEU A 117 -6.20 -11.00 5.67
CA LEU A 117 -5.92 -12.30 5.04
C LEU A 117 -7.22 -13.03 4.71
N ASP A 118 -8.19 -13.03 5.62
CA ASP A 118 -9.50 -13.65 5.40
C ASP A 118 -10.21 -12.99 4.21
N LEU A 119 -10.15 -11.68 4.11
CA LEU A 119 -10.75 -10.93 3.01
C LEU A 119 -10.14 -11.32 1.65
N LEU A 120 -8.81 -11.39 1.58
CA LEU A 120 -8.09 -11.77 0.37
C LEU A 120 -8.38 -13.22 -0.02
N GLN A 121 -8.37 -14.14 0.95
CA GLN A 121 -8.66 -15.56 0.71
C GLN A 121 -10.09 -15.76 0.26
N ALA A 122 -11.05 -15.04 0.82
CA ALA A 122 -12.45 -15.11 0.42
C ALA A 122 -12.63 -14.66 -1.04
N PHE A 123 -11.96 -13.60 -1.45
CA PHE A 123 -11.98 -13.12 -2.83
C PHE A 123 -11.45 -14.19 -3.80
N PHE A 124 -10.29 -14.78 -3.50
CA PHE A 124 -9.69 -15.78 -4.39
C PHE A 124 -10.50 -17.07 -4.44
N ARG A 125 -11.13 -17.49 -3.33
CA ARG A 125 -12.06 -18.64 -3.35
C ARG A 125 -13.25 -18.38 -4.24
N ALA A 126 -13.88 -17.22 -4.13
CA ALA A 126 -15.02 -16.85 -4.95
C ALA A 126 -14.65 -16.82 -6.43
N LYS A 127 -13.47 -16.30 -6.77
CA LYS A 127 -12.97 -16.26 -8.15
C LYS A 127 -12.74 -17.65 -8.72
N ARG A 128 -12.17 -18.58 -7.94
CA ARG A 128 -12.00 -19.98 -8.37
C ARG A 128 -13.33 -20.66 -8.63
N LEU A 129 -14.29 -20.48 -7.73
CA LEU A 129 -15.64 -21.07 -7.91
C LEU A 129 -16.32 -20.54 -9.17
N ALA A 130 -16.21 -19.24 -9.44
CA ALA A 130 -16.75 -18.65 -10.66
C ALA A 130 -16.11 -19.24 -11.92
N SER A 131 -14.82 -19.55 -11.88
CA SER A 131 -14.09 -20.15 -13.01
C SER A 131 -14.50 -21.59 -13.30
N GLU A 132 -15.07 -22.29 -12.31
CA GLU A 132 -15.54 -23.68 -12.44
C GLU A 132 -16.95 -23.77 -13.03
N LEU A 133 -17.65 -22.66 -13.13
CA LEU A 133 -19.00 -22.61 -13.70
C LEU A 133 -18.97 -22.38 -15.21
#